data_e5202e8a95f79ce2c439a627f2187284
#
_entry.id   e5202e8a95f79ce2c439a627f2187284
#
_cell.length_a   1.000
_cell.length_b   1.000
_cell.length_c   1.000
_cell.angle_alpha   90.00
_cell.angle_beta   90.00
_cell.angle_gamma   90.00
#
_symmetry.space_group_name_H-M   'P 1'
#
loop_
_entity.id
_entity.type
_entity.pdbx_description
1 polymer ?
#
loop_
_entity_poly.entity_id
_entity_poly.type
_entity_poly.pdbx_seq_one_letter_code
_entity_poly.pdbx_strand_id
1 'polypeptide(L)'
;MVGIDPESEGLKRAKELGLKTTYEGVKGLEPHIESDKIRIAWDATSAYVHKTNNDVVAEHGVKMVDLTPAAIGPFCVPPVNLSEMVGRSEQNVNMVTCGGQATIPMVAAVSRVQPVDYAEIIATVSSKSAGPGTRKNIDEFTRTTAKGVEVVGGARRGKAIIIINPAEPPLIMRDTIHCLTVDAPKQSEIVESARQMVQEVQKYVPGYTLKNGPVFDGNRVSFFMEVEGLGDFLPNYAGNLDIMTAAGLRTAELIAEEIQRAEAA
;
A
#
# COMPACT_ATOMS: atom_id res chain seq x y z
N MET A 1 -7.00 7.70 -18.02
CA MET A 1 -5.62 7.81 -17.46
C MET A 1 -5.16 9.26 -17.53
N VAL A 2 -4.57 9.74 -16.43
CA VAL A 2 -4.13 11.14 -16.29
C VAL A 2 -2.63 11.17 -16.06
N GLY A 3 -1.91 12.04 -16.75
CA GLY A 3 -0.47 12.28 -16.60
C GLY A 3 -0.14 13.74 -16.83
N ILE A 4 1.14 14.07 -16.83
CA ILE A 4 1.67 15.43 -17.09
C ILE A 4 2.68 15.47 -18.24
N ASP A 5 3.06 14.31 -18.75
CA ASP A 5 3.99 14.14 -19.85
C ASP A 5 3.29 13.45 -21.03
N PRO A 6 3.11 14.13 -22.19
CA PRO A 6 2.46 13.53 -23.36
C PRO A 6 3.22 12.31 -23.92
N GLU A 7 4.53 12.20 -23.64
CA GLU A 7 5.37 11.09 -24.09
C GLU A 7 5.43 9.93 -23.08
N SER A 8 4.69 10.02 -21.98
CA SER A 8 4.63 8.98 -20.94
C SER A 8 4.23 7.63 -21.53
N GLU A 9 5.02 6.59 -21.24
CA GLU A 9 4.70 5.20 -21.62
C GLU A 9 3.37 4.74 -21.05
N GLY A 10 3.01 5.17 -19.82
CA GLY A 10 1.73 4.88 -19.20
C GLY A 10 0.55 5.44 -19.97
N LEU A 11 0.64 6.68 -20.48
CA LEU A 11 -0.40 7.27 -21.32
C LEU A 11 -0.50 6.58 -22.68
N LYS A 12 0.64 6.24 -23.30
CA LYS A 12 0.69 5.47 -24.55
C LYS A 12 -0.02 4.13 -24.39
N ARG A 13 0.33 3.39 -23.31
CA ARG A 13 -0.28 2.10 -23.00
C ARG A 13 -1.79 2.21 -22.74
N ALA A 14 -2.22 3.21 -21.98
CA ALA A 14 -3.64 3.44 -21.73
C ALA A 14 -4.40 3.71 -23.04
N LYS A 15 -3.82 4.49 -23.95
CA LYS A 15 -4.40 4.78 -25.26
C LYS A 15 -4.50 3.52 -26.14
N GLU A 16 -3.47 2.66 -26.15
CA GLU A 16 -3.50 1.37 -26.85
C GLU A 16 -4.61 0.45 -26.33
N LEU A 17 -4.93 0.52 -25.04
CA LEU A 17 -6.04 -0.19 -24.41
C LEU A 17 -7.41 0.47 -24.64
N GLY A 18 -7.48 1.55 -25.44
CA GLY A 18 -8.72 2.26 -25.75
C GLY A 18 -9.22 3.16 -24.62
N LEU A 19 -8.42 3.44 -23.60
CA LEU A 19 -8.80 4.32 -22.50
C LEU A 19 -8.63 5.79 -22.87
N LYS A 20 -9.50 6.65 -22.33
CA LYS A 20 -9.31 8.11 -22.42
C LYS A 20 -8.04 8.52 -21.69
N THR A 21 -7.27 9.43 -22.29
CA THR A 21 -6.00 9.92 -21.74
C THR A 21 -5.93 11.44 -21.78
N THR A 22 -5.31 12.04 -20.75
CA THR A 22 -4.95 13.45 -20.74
C THR A 22 -3.55 13.62 -20.14
N TYR A 23 -2.80 14.61 -20.60
CA TYR A 23 -1.50 15.01 -20.06
C TYR A 23 -1.55 16.35 -19.33
N GLU A 24 -2.73 16.89 -19.09
CA GLU A 24 -2.95 18.18 -18.42
C GLU A 24 -3.10 18.05 -16.90
N GLY A 25 -2.71 16.89 -16.34
CA GLY A 25 -2.85 16.60 -14.91
C GLY A 25 -4.31 16.54 -14.47
N VAL A 26 -4.56 16.79 -13.19
CA VAL A 26 -5.91 16.71 -12.61
C VAL A 26 -6.90 17.68 -13.27
N LYS A 27 -6.44 18.81 -13.77
CA LYS A 27 -7.29 19.76 -14.50
C LYS A 27 -7.84 19.18 -15.81
N GLY A 28 -7.07 18.31 -16.47
CA GLY A 28 -7.54 17.60 -17.65
C GLY A 28 -8.51 16.45 -17.33
N LEU A 29 -8.59 16.01 -16.07
CA LEU A 29 -9.57 15.05 -15.60
C LEU A 29 -10.93 15.71 -15.30
N GLU A 30 -10.91 16.89 -14.71
CA GLU A 30 -12.07 17.58 -14.15
C GLU A 30 -13.27 17.65 -15.11
N PRO A 31 -13.14 18.02 -16.40
CA PRO A 31 -14.26 18.04 -17.34
C PRO A 31 -14.91 16.68 -17.61
N HIS A 32 -14.21 15.60 -17.28
CA HIS A 32 -14.65 14.23 -17.52
C HIS A 32 -15.30 13.56 -16.29
N ILE A 33 -15.19 14.16 -15.10
CA ILE A 33 -15.68 13.54 -13.87
C ILE A 33 -17.18 13.25 -13.96
N GLU A 34 -17.97 14.24 -14.29
CA GLU A 34 -19.44 14.09 -14.40
C GLU A 34 -19.85 13.31 -15.66
N SER A 35 -19.27 13.66 -16.83
CA SER A 35 -19.67 13.03 -18.10
C SER A 35 -19.39 11.53 -18.14
N ASP A 36 -18.30 11.11 -17.53
CA ASP A 36 -17.88 9.70 -17.47
C ASP A 36 -18.30 9.01 -16.16
N LYS A 37 -19.03 9.72 -15.26
CA LYS A 37 -19.50 9.23 -13.97
C LYS A 37 -18.38 8.65 -13.11
N ILE A 38 -17.26 9.35 -13.04
CA ILE A 38 -16.10 8.92 -12.23
C ILE A 38 -16.46 9.03 -10.75
N ARG A 39 -16.37 7.93 -10.00
CA ARG A 39 -16.66 7.85 -8.58
C ARG A 39 -15.42 7.59 -7.72
N ILE A 40 -14.40 6.98 -8.31
CA ILE A 40 -13.16 6.61 -7.64
C ILE A 40 -11.99 7.03 -8.51
N ALA A 41 -10.98 7.63 -7.90
CA ALA A 41 -9.72 7.98 -8.53
C ALA A 41 -8.56 7.39 -7.74
N TRP A 42 -7.50 6.96 -8.44
CA TRP A 42 -6.23 6.57 -7.82
C TRP A 42 -5.19 7.64 -8.06
N ASP A 43 -4.48 8.03 -7.01
CA ASP A 43 -3.33 8.93 -7.14
C ASP A 43 -2.02 8.17 -6.91
N ALA A 44 -1.26 8.00 -7.99
CA ALA A 44 0.07 7.39 -8.00
C ALA A 44 1.15 8.42 -8.38
N THR A 45 0.98 9.69 -8.03
CA THR A 45 1.88 10.77 -8.40
C THR A 45 3.01 10.98 -7.37
N SER A 46 2.86 11.94 -6.47
CA SER A 46 3.81 12.19 -5.38
C SER A 46 3.13 12.82 -4.18
N ALA A 47 3.74 12.72 -3.00
CA ALA A 47 3.24 13.35 -1.78
C ALA A 47 3.06 14.87 -1.92
N TYR A 48 3.85 15.52 -2.76
CA TYR A 48 3.84 16.97 -2.91
C TYR A 48 2.63 17.52 -3.67
N VAL A 49 2.11 16.77 -4.64
CA VAL A 49 0.97 17.21 -5.48
C VAL A 49 -0.34 16.53 -5.09
N HIS A 50 -0.27 15.48 -4.28
CA HIS A 50 -1.44 14.69 -3.89
C HIS A 50 -2.56 15.54 -3.29
N LYS A 51 -2.23 16.47 -2.40
CA LYS A 51 -3.25 17.35 -1.79
C LYS A 51 -4.03 18.13 -2.85
N THR A 52 -3.34 18.69 -3.83
CA THR A 52 -4.00 19.43 -4.93
C THR A 52 -4.89 18.51 -5.75
N ASN A 53 -4.42 17.32 -6.09
CA ASN A 53 -5.20 16.35 -6.85
C ASN A 53 -6.45 15.91 -6.06
N ASN A 54 -6.28 15.64 -4.76
CA ASN A 54 -7.38 15.26 -3.88
C ASN A 54 -8.43 16.36 -3.76
N ASP A 55 -8.01 17.61 -3.54
CA ASP A 55 -8.93 18.73 -3.36
C ASP A 55 -9.84 18.89 -4.61
N VAL A 56 -9.26 18.83 -5.82
CA VAL A 56 -10.04 18.93 -7.08
C VAL A 56 -11.08 17.81 -7.19
N VAL A 57 -10.69 16.55 -6.99
CA VAL A 57 -11.65 15.45 -7.18
C VAL A 57 -12.67 15.36 -6.05
N ALA A 58 -12.31 15.80 -4.85
CA ALA A 58 -13.20 15.82 -3.70
C ALA A 58 -14.36 16.83 -3.87
N GLU A 59 -14.14 17.96 -4.56
CA GLU A 59 -15.19 18.92 -4.92
C GLU A 59 -16.32 18.29 -5.75
N HIS A 60 -16.01 17.23 -6.49
CA HIS A 60 -16.95 16.45 -7.30
C HIS A 60 -17.47 15.19 -6.58
N GLY A 61 -17.17 15.00 -5.29
CA GLY A 61 -17.60 13.82 -4.53
C GLY A 61 -16.89 12.52 -4.92
N VAL A 62 -15.76 12.60 -5.62
CA VAL A 62 -14.97 11.42 -6.02
C VAL A 62 -14.13 10.95 -4.86
N LYS A 63 -14.16 9.65 -4.57
CA LYS A 63 -13.30 9.01 -3.57
C LYS A 63 -11.87 8.83 -4.11
N MET A 64 -10.87 9.22 -3.34
CA MET A 64 -9.47 9.08 -3.70
C MET A 64 -8.82 7.89 -3.01
N VAL A 65 -8.24 6.97 -3.77
CA VAL A 65 -7.33 5.94 -3.28
C VAL A 65 -5.90 6.43 -3.47
N ASP A 66 -5.28 6.83 -2.38
CA ASP A 66 -3.96 7.46 -2.36
C ASP A 66 -2.84 6.42 -2.29
N LEU A 67 -2.11 6.23 -3.37
CA LEU A 67 -0.92 5.38 -3.45
C LEU A 67 0.38 6.15 -3.16
N THR A 68 0.27 7.43 -2.80
CA THR A 68 1.43 8.25 -2.43
C THR A 68 1.68 8.19 -0.92
N PRO A 69 2.89 8.52 -0.44
CA PRO A 69 3.14 8.59 1.00
C PRO A 69 2.71 9.93 1.63
N ALA A 70 1.71 10.63 1.07
CA ALA A 70 1.26 11.94 1.55
C ALA A 70 0.55 11.90 2.92
N ALA A 71 -0.05 10.75 3.26
CA ALA A 71 -0.68 10.51 4.56
C ALA A 71 -1.79 11.54 4.93
N ILE A 72 -2.61 11.93 3.96
CA ILE A 72 -3.71 12.91 4.18
C ILE A 72 -4.96 12.22 4.73
N GLY A 73 -5.33 11.07 4.17
CA GLY A 73 -6.49 10.29 4.60
C GLY A 73 -6.17 9.22 5.65
N PRO A 74 -7.20 8.51 6.16
CA PRO A 74 -6.99 7.35 7.01
C PRO A 74 -6.17 6.28 6.31
N PHE A 75 -5.28 5.63 7.06
CA PHE A 75 -4.44 4.56 6.53
C PHE A 75 -5.24 3.27 6.36
N CYS A 76 -5.08 2.60 5.21
CA CYS A 76 -5.70 1.32 4.92
C CYS A 76 -4.66 0.27 4.54
N VAL A 77 -4.71 -0.85 5.23
CA VAL A 77 -4.02 -2.09 4.88
C VAL A 77 -5.10 -3.18 4.83
N PRO A 78 -5.50 -3.66 3.64
CA PRO A 78 -6.73 -4.42 3.46
C PRO A 78 -6.96 -5.58 4.44
N PRO A 79 -6.00 -6.48 4.73
CA PRO A 79 -6.26 -7.60 5.61
C PRO A 79 -6.33 -7.22 7.10
N VAL A 80 -6.04 -5.95 7.44
CA VAL A 80 -6.01 -5.47 8.82
C VAL A 80 -7.24 -4.63 9.13
N ASN A 81 -7.53 -3.60 8.34
CA ASN A 81 -8.55 -2.60 8.69
C ASN A 81 -9.45 -2.14 7.54
N LEU A 82 -9.53 -2.90 6.42
CA LEU A 82 -10.37 -2.51 5.28
C LEU A 82 -11.84 -2.31 5.68
N SER A 83 -12.37 -3.16 6.56
CA SER A 83 -13.75 -3.03 7.04
C SER A 83 -14.02 -1.72 7.80
N GLU A 84 -12.99 -1.11 8.36
CA GLU A 84 -13.10 0.18 9.05
C GLU A 84 -13.22 1.37 8.07
N MET A 85 -12.94 1.14 6.79
CA MET A 85 -13.09 2.15 5.74
C MET A 85 -14.55 2.28 5.27
N VAL A 86 -15.39 1.30 5.62
CA VAL A 86 -16.82 1.26 5.29
C VAL A 86 -17.56 2.38 6.01
N GLY A 87 -18.40 3.13 5.27
CA GLY A 87 -19.22 4.21 5.82
C GLY A 87 -18.48 5.45 6.29
N ARG A 88 -17.18 5.55 6.03
CA ARG A 88 -16.42 6.76 6.34
C ARG A 88 -16.79 7.92 5.43
N SER A 89 -16.89 9.10 6.01
CA SER A 89 -17.17 10.35 5.28
C SER A 89 -15.96 10.90 4.51
N GLU A 90 -14.74 10.48 4.89
CA GLU A 90 -13.52 10.95 4.27
C GLU A 90 -13.48 10.59 2.79
N GLN A 91 -13.10 11.58 1.97
CA GLN A 91 -12.98 11.38 0.52
C GLN A 91 -11.66 10.70 0.11
N ASN A 92 -10.69 10.62 1.01
CA ASN A 92 -9.37 10.06 0.76
C ASN A 92 -9.11 8.84 1.64
N VAL A 93 -8.53 7.78 1.05
CA VAL A 93 -8.01 6.61 1.76
C VAL A 93 -6.55 6.44 1.38
N ASN A 94 -5.65 6.54 2.35
CA ASN A 94 -4.22 6.42 2.12
C ASN A 94 -3.75 4.96 2.25
N MET A 95 -3.09 4.46 1.20
CA MET A 95 -2.58 3.08 1.13
C MET A 95 -1.21 2.91 1.80
N VAL A 96 -0.78 3.84 2.62
CA VAL A 96 0.50 3.86 3.33
C VAL A 96 1.67 3.92 2.34
N THR A 97 2.35 2.79 2.14
CA THR A 97 3.47 2.62 1.20
C THR A 97 3.57 1.15 0.77
N CYS A 98 4.33 0.86 -0.28
CA CYS A 98 4.57 -0.54 -0.68
C CYS A 98 5.21 -1.37 0.45
N GLY A 99 6.20 -0.80 1.16
CA GLY A 99 6.80 -1.45 2.34
C GLY A 99 5.80 -1.60 3.48
N GLY A 100 4.90 -0.62 3.68
CA GLY A 100 3.82 -0.71 4.65
C GLY A 100 2.83 -1.84 4.32
N GLN A 101 2.40 -1.94 3.07
CA GLN A 101 1.50 -3.02 2.63
C GLN A 101 2.13 -4.40 2.80
N ALA A 102 3.45 -4.52 2.59
CA ALA A 102 4.15 -5.79 2.75
C ALA A 102 4.38 -6.19 4.22
N THR A 103 4.56 -5.24 5.13
CA THR A 103 5.08 -5.51 6.48
C THR A 103 4.08 -5.31 7.61
N ILE A 104 3.18 -4.33 7.50
CA ILE A 104 2.17 -4.03 8.52
C ILE A 104 1.27 -5.24 8.82
N PRO A 105 0.88 -6.09 7.84
CA PRO A 105 0.13 -7.31 8.13
C PRO A 105 0.81 -8.21 9.17
N MET A 106 2.14 -8.36 9.11
CA MET A 106 2.86 -9.19 10.10
C MET A 106 2.96 -8.51 11.46
N VAL A 107 3.10 -7.19 11.52
CA VAL A 107 3.02 -6.45 12.79
C VAL A 107 1.64 -6.63 13.43
N ALA A 108 0.57 -6.46 12.64
CA ALA A 108 -0.80 -6.68 13.08
C ALA A 108 -1.06 -8.14 13.51
N ALA A 109 -0.42 -9.12 12.85
CA ALA A 109 -0.52 -10.51 13.23
C ALA A 109 0.04 -10.78 14.64
N VAL A 110 1.03 -10.01 15.10
CA VAL A 110 1.54 -10.08 16.48
C VAL A 110 0.67 -9.25 17.41
N SER A 111 0.37 -8.01 17.06
CA SER A 111 -0.31 -7.06 17.95
C SER A 111 -1.74 -7.48 18.32
N ARG A 112 -2.45 -8.19 17.43
CA ARG A 112 -3.78 -8.74 17.73
C ARG A 112 -3.75 -9.93 18.73
N VAL A 113 -2.57 -10.53 18.96
CA VAL A 113 -2.36 -11.60 19.94
C VAL A 113 -1.93 -11.02 21.29
N GLN A 114 -1.00 -10.07 21.26
CA GLN A 114 -0.47 -9.44 22.48
C GLN A 114 0.17 -8.07 22.18
N PRO A 115 0.31 -7.19 23.19
CA PRO A 115 0.87 -5.86 22.99
C PRO A 115 2.30 -5.86 22.44
N VAL A 116 2.54 -5.00 21.45
CA VAL A 116 3.85 -4.76 20.83
C VAL A 116 4.34 -3.38 21.23
N ASP A 117 5.46 -3.32 21.97
CA ASP A 117 6.07 -2.06 22.42
C ASP A 117 6.77 -1.32 21.29
N TYR A 118 7.44 -2.06 20.40
CA TYR A 118 8.17 -1.52 19.27
C TYR A 118 8.11 -2.46 18.08
N ALA A 119 7.94 -1.92 16.89
CA ALA A 119 8.12 -2.68 15.67
C ALA A 119 9.00 -1.91 14.66
N GLU A 120 9.89 -2.63 14.02
CA GLU A 120 10.77 -2.12 12.98
C GLU A 120 10.58 -2.94 11.70
N ILE A 121 10.47 -2.23 10.58
CA ILE A 121 10.41 -2.86 9.27
C ILE A 121 11.58 -2.40 8.39
N ILE A 122 12.16 -3.32 7.66
CA ILE A 122 13.19 -3.06 6.67
C ILE A 122 12.66 -3.58 5.32
N ALA A 123 12.28 -2.66 4.45
CA ALA A 123 11.81 -2.99 3.10
C ALA A 123 12.96 -2.88 2.11
N THR A 124 13.29 -3.99 1.43
CA THR A 124 14.35 -4.03 0.42
C THR A 124 13.75 -4.23 -0.96
N VAL A 125 13.89 -3.23 -1.82
CA VAL A 125 13.38 -3.25 -3.19
C VAL A 125 14.51 -3.17 -4.20
N SER A 126 14.30 -3.72 -5.40
CA SER A 126 15.24 -3.53 -6.50
C SER A 126 15.36 -2.06 -6.89
N SER A 127 16.58 -1.60 -7.16
CA SER A 127 16.82 -0.27 -7.70
C SER A 127 16.03 -0.01 -9.00
N LYS A 128 15.78 -1.05 -9.80
CA LYS A 128 15.01 -0.97 -11.05
C LYS A 128 13.51 -0.76 -10.83
N SER A 129 12.96 -1.15 -9.67
CA SER A 129 11.56 -0.92 -9.32
C SER A 129 11.34 0.32 -8.44
N ALA A 130 12.40 1.05 -8.10
CA ALA A 130 12.36 2.31 -7.36
C ALA A 130 12.48 3.49 -8.33
N GLY A 131 11.35 3.97 -8.84
CA GLY A 131 11.30 5.09 -9.77
C GLY A 131 11.64 6.45 -9.14
N PRO A 132 11.62 7.54 -9.95
CA PRO A 132 11.91 8.90 -9.48
C PRO A 132 11.00 9.35 -8.34
N GLY A 133 9.72 8.95 -8.35
CA GLY A 133 8.76 9.24 -7.28
C GLY A 133 9.20 8.67 -5.94
N THR A 134 9.52 7.38 -5.88
CA THR A 134 10.02 6.72 -4.66
C THR A 134 11.27 7.41 -4.13
N ARG A 135 12.22 7.73 -5.00
CA ARG A 135 13.50 8.35 -4.61
C ARG A 135 13.33 9.76 -4.06
N LYS A 136 12.38 10.53 -4.60
CA LYS A 136 12.08 11.89 -4.12
C LYS A 136 11.28 11.89 -2.81
N ASN A 137 10.56 10.82 -2.51
CA ASN A 137 9.69 10.72 -1.33
C ASN A 137 10.23 9.73 -0.27
N ILE A 138 11.55 9.52 -0.18
CA ILE A 138 12.13 8.56 0.78
C ILE A 138 11.81 8.96 2.24
N ASP A 139 11.86 10.23 2.57
CA ASP A 139 11.56 10.72 3.92
C ASP A 139 10.08 10.52 4.25
N GLU A 140 9.18 10.85 3.31
CA GLU A 140 7.74 10.61 3.45
C GLU A 140 7.45 9.10 3.55
N PHE A 141 8.14 8.29 2.75
CA PHE A 141 8.02 6.83 2.83
C PHE A 141 8.32 6.32 4.24
N THR A 142 9.45 6.72 4.83
CA THR A 142 9.86 6.23 6.15
C THR A 142 8.93 6.72 7.25
N ARG A 143 8.52 7.99 7.23
CA ARG A 143 7.60 8.57 8.22
C ARG A 143 6.20 7.95 8.14
N THR A 144 5.64 7.86 6.93
CA THR A 144 4.30 7.32 6.71
C THR A 144 4.26 5.83 7.03
N THR A 145 5.28 5.06 6.65
CA THR A 145 5.35 3.64 6.99
C THR A 145 5.48 3.44 8.50
N ALA A 146 6.36 4.18 9.18
CA ALA A 146 6.51 4.10 10.64
C ALA A 146 5.19 4.43 11.35
N LYS A 147 4.47 5.46 10.88
CA LYS A 147 3.15 5.81 11.42
C LYS A 147 2.11 4.71 11.14
N GLY A 148 2.13 4.11 9.95
CA GLY A 148 1.26 2.96 9.62
C GLY A 148 1.52 1.74 10.51
N VAL A 149 2.79 1.45 10.84
CA VAL A 149 3.18 0.41 11.81
C VAL A 149 2.56 0.66 13.19
N GLU A 150 2.45 1.94 13.60
CA GLU A 150 1.79 2.29 14.87
C GLU A 150 0.27 2.20 14.77
N VAL A 151 -0.35 2.93 13.85
CA VAL A 151 -1.81 3.15 13.86
C VAL A 151 -2.61 2.02 13.25
N VAL A 152 -2.03 1.26 12.32
CA VAL A 152 -2.65 0.10 11.68
C VAL A 152 -2.04 -1.19 12.20
N GLY A 153 -0.71 -1.26 12.30
CA GLY A 153 0.00 -2.43 12.81
C GLY A 153 -0.19 -2.67 14.31
N GLY A 154 -0.55 -1.63 15.07
CA GLY A 154 -0.82 -1.73 16.51
C GLY A 154 0.43 -1.75 17.40
N ALA A 155 1.60 -1.41 16.88
CA ALA A 155 2.79 -1.21 17.71
C ALA A 155 2.75 0.16 18.41
N ARG A 156 3.23 0.23 19.66
CA ARG A 156 3.29 1.50 20.39
C ARG A 156 4.25 2.50 19.74
N ARG A 157 5.34 2.01 19.16
CA ARG A 157 6.33 2.79 18.41
C ARG A 157 6.72 2.03 17.15
N GLY A 158 6.77 2.75 16.04
CA GLY A 158 7.12 2.22 14.74
C GLY A 158 8.42 2.80 14.19
N LYS A 159 9.16 2.00 13.42
CA LYS A 159 10.28 2.47 12.61
C LYS A 159 10.26 1.80 11.25
N ALA A 160 10.62 2.54 10.22
CA ALA A 160 10.73 2.01 8.87
C ALA A 160 12.08 2.37 8.25
N ILE A 161 12.63 1.42 7.52
CA ILE A 161 13.87 1.56 6.74
C ILE A 161 13.57 1.07 5.33
N ILE A 162 14.02 1.80 4.32
CA ILE A 162 14.00 1.34 2.93
C ILE A 162 15.42 1.12 2.44
N ILE A 163 15.65 0.00 1.77
CA ILE A 163 16.91 -0.32 1.09
C ILE A 163 16.62 -0.43 -0.40
N ILE A 164 17.21 0.47 -1.20
CA ILE A 164 17.17 0.42 -2.64
C ILE A 164 18.40 -0.36 -3.11
N ASN A 165 18.20 -1.60 -3.53
CA ASN A 165 19.27 -2.53 -3.82
C ASN A 165 19.64 -2.55 -5.31
N PRO A 166 20.90 -2.27 -5.69
CA PRO A 166 21.35 -2.23 -7.08
C PRO A 166 21.81 -3.58 -7.66
N ALA A 167 21.58 -4.70 -6.97
CA ALA A 167 22.03 -6.01 -7.41
C ALA A 167 21.54 -6.38 -8.83
N GLU A 168 22.40 -7.09 -9.57
CA GLU A 168 22.11 -7.72 -10.85
C GLU A 168 22.37 -9.25 -10.77
N PRO A 169 21.38 -10.09 -11.12
CA PRO A 169 20.02 -9.73 -11.55
C PRO A 169 19.23 -9.05 -10.43
N PRO A 170 18.18 -8.26 -10.79
CA PRO A 170 17.35 -7.57 -9.82
C PRO A 170 16.75 -8.55 -8.80
N LEU A 171 16.85 -8.19 -7.52
CA LEU A 171 16.23 -9.01 -6.47
C LEU A 171 14.70 -8.82 -6.43
N ILE A 172 13.99 -9.88 -6.08
CA ILE A 172 12.58 -9.81 -5.68
C ILE A 172 12.51 -9.04 -4.35
N MET A 173 11.44 -8.25 -4.14
CA MET A 173 11.24 -7.50 -2.90
C MET A 173 11.36 -8.42 -1.67
N ARG A 174 12.18 -8.01 -0.71
CA ARG A 174 12.40 -8.73 0.57
C ARG A 174 12.24 -7.79 1.73
N ASP A 175 11.48 -8.25 2.71
CA ASP A 175 11.19 -7.44 3.88
C ASP A 175 11.51 -8.18 5.16
N THR A 176 12.09 -7.46 6.11
CA THR A 176 12.32 -7.96 7.46
C THR A 176 11.48 -7.17 8.44
N ILE A 177 10.79 -7.88 9.33
CA ILE A 177 9.95 -7.29 10.36
C ILE A 177 10.44 -7.78 11.71
N HIS A 178 10.66 -6.86 12.64
CA HIS A 178 10.96 -7.15 14.03
C HIS A 178 9.89 -6.52 14.91
N CYS A 179 9.24 -7.34 15.75
CA CYS A 179 8.30 -6.89 16.76
C CYS A 179 8.88 -7.20 18.15
N LEU A 180 8.94 -6.20 19.01
CA LEU A 180 9.31 -6.37 20.41
C LEU A 180 8.04 -6.38 21.24
N THR A 181 7.67 -7.54 21.77
CA THR A 181 6.49 -7.71 22.62
C THR A 181 6.77 -7.22 24.04
N VAL A 182 5.73 -6.75 24.73
CA VAL A 182 5.85 -6.29 26.13
C VAL A 182 6.20 -7.47 27.04
N ASP A 183 5.50 -8.57 26.88
CA ASP A 183 5.70 -9.82 27.64
C ASP A 183 6.30 -10.91 26.75
N ALA A 184 6.67 -12.04 27.34
CA ALA A 184 7.15 -13.21 26.60
C ALA A 184 6.16 -13.62 25.49
N PRO A 185 6.63 -13.89 24.27
CA PRO A 185 5.76 -14.14 23.12
C PRO A 185 4.88 -15.38 23.31
N LYS A 186 3.60 -15.25 23.04
CA LYS A 186 2.64 -16.35 22.92
C LYS A 186 2.86 -17.06 21.58
N GLN A 187 3.94 -17.86 21.52
CA GLN A 187 4.52 -18.37 20.26
C GLN A 187 3.50 -19.08 19.38
N SER A 188 2.73 -20.03 19.92
CA SER A 188 1.76 -20.80 19.14
C SER A 188 0.65 -19.94 18.54
N GLU A 189 0.14 -18.96 19.30
CA GLU A 189 -0.91 -18.04 18.86
C GLU A 189 -0.37 -17.10 17.78
N ILE A 190 0.88 -16.61 17.92
CA ILE A 190 1.53 -15.74 16.95
C ILE A 190 1.80 -16.50 15.63
N VAL A 191 2.26 -17.76 15.69
CA VAL A 191 2.45 -18.61 14.50
C VAL A 191 1.15 -18.76 13.72
N GLU A 192 0.06 -19.11 14.41
CA GLU A 192 -1.24 -19.29 13.77
C GLU A 192 -1.79 -17.97 13.21
N SER A 193 -1.66 -16.88 13.98
CA SER A 193 -2.05 -15.54 13.54
C SER A 193 -1.30 -15.09 12.29
N ALA A 194 0.02 -15.31 12.24
CA ALA A 194 0.83 -14.98 11.08
C ALA A 194 0.45 -15.80 9.85
N ARG A 195 0.21 -17.11 10.02
CA ARG A 195 -0.23 -18.01 8.94
C ARG A 195 -1.54 -17.54 8.33
N GLN A 196 -2.53 -17.19 9.15
CA GLN A 196 -3.81 -16.67 8.69
C GLN A 196 -3.64 -15.34 7.95
N MET A 197 -2.80 -14.45 8.48
CA MET A 197 -2.54 -13.15 7.86
C MET A 197 -1.88 -13.30 6.47
N VAL A 198 -0.92 -14.21 6.32
CA VAL A 198 -0.32 -14.52 5.01
C VAL A 198 -1.40 -14.96 4.02
N GLN A 199 -2.29 -15.85 4.42
CA GLN A 199 -3.39 -16.32 3.58
C GLN A 199 -4.36 -15.18 3.17
N GLU A 200 -4.63 -14.24 4.07
CA GLU A 200 -5.48 -13.09 3.74
C GLU A 200 -4.82 -12.17 2.71
N VAL A 201 -3.51 -11.89 2.85
CA VAL A 201 -2.78 -11.10 1.84
C VAL A 201 -2.72 -11.83 0.51
N GLN A 202 -2.48 -13.14 0.51
CA GLN A 202 -2.39 -13.95 -0.71
C GLN A 202 -3.67 -13.97 -1.56
N LYS A 203 -4.82 -13.61 -0.99
CA LYS A 203 -6.07 -13.49 -1.76
C LYS A 203 -6.00 -12.42 -2.85
N TYR A 204 -5.17 -11.40 -2.67
CA TYR A 204 -5.00 -10.31 -3.64
C TYR A 204 -3.53 -10.09 -4.08
N VAL A 205 -2.56 -10.70 -3.37
CA VAL A 205 -1.13 -10.70 -3.72
C VAL A 205 -0.62 -12.15 -3.66
N PRO A 206 -0.81 -12.97 -4.70
CA PRO A 206 -0.41 -14.40 -4.67
C PRO A 206 1.07 -14.62 -4.40
N GLY A 207 1.94 -13.69 -4.81
CA GLY A 207 3.40 -13.76 -4.60
C GLY A 207 3.87 -13.35 -3.19
N TYR A 208 2.97 -13.07 -2.24
CA TYR A 208 3.31 -12.76 -0.85
C TYR A 208 3.69 -14.01 -0.08
N THR A 209 4.95 -14.13 0.34
CA THR A 209 5.48 -15.37 0.94
C THR A 209 6.25 -15.09 2.23
N LEU A 210 5.91 -15.83 3.29
CA LEU A 210 6.74 -15.91 4.49
C LEU A 210 7.89 -16.90 4.24
N LYS A 211 9.08 -16.37 3.99
CA LYS A 211 10.28 -17.19 3.67
C LYS A 211 10.88 -17.83 4.91
N ASN A 212 10.83 -17.11 6.04
CA ASN A 212 11.29 -17.62 7.33
C ASN A 212 10.58 -16.86 8.46
N GLY A 213 10.33 -17.57 9.55
CA GLY A 213 9.69 -17.01 10.74
C GLY A 213 8.29 -17.58 11.01
N PRO A 214 7.65 -17.15 12.11
CA PRO A 214 8.24 -16.26 13.12
C PRO A 214 9.44 -16.89 13.84
N VAL A 215 10.52 -16.12 13.97
CA VAL A 215 11.70 -16.46 14.78
C VAL A 215 11.59 -15.75 16.12
N PHE A 216 11.68 -16.48 17.21
CA PHE A 216 11.57 -15.95 18.57
C PHE A 216 12.95 -15.87 19.22
N ASP A 217 13.30 -14.67 19.75
CA ASP A 217 14.53 -14.44 20.49
C ASP A 217 14.21 -13.48 21.66
N GLY A 218 14.09 -14.03 22.85
CA GLY A 218 13.52 -13.29 23.98
C GLY A 218 12.12 -12.76 23.64
N ASN A 219 11.91 -11.47 23.82
CA ASN A 219 10.66 -10.78 23.46
C ASN A 219 10.60 -10.33 21.99
N ARG A 220 11.64 -10.61 21.19
CA ARG A 220 11.66 -10.26 19.77
C ARG A 220 11.05 -11.36 18.92
N VAL A 221 10.11 -10.98 18.07
CA VAL A 221 9.50 -11.82 17.04
C VAL A 221 9.91 -11.28 15.69
N SER A 222 10.50 -12.11 14.84
CA SER A 222 11.03 -11.69 13.54
C SER A 222 10.41 -12.48 12.39
N PHE A 223 10.07 -11.78 11.29
CA PHE A 223 9.56 -12.37 10.06
C PHE A 223 10.43 -11.93 8.88
N PHE A 224 10.58 -12.81 7.91
CA PHE A 224 11.30 -12.56 6.67
C PHE A 224 10.38 -12.87 5.50
N MET A 225 9.93 -11.81 4.82
CA MET A 225 8.95 -11.87 3.74
C MET A 225 9.61 -11.72 2.38
N GLU A 226 8.94 -12.22 1.37
CA GLU A 226 9.26 -11.98 -0.03
C GLU A 226 7.95 -11.67 -0.76
N VAL A 227 7.98 -10.65 -1.63
CA VAL A 227 6.86 -10.26 -2.47
C VAL A 227 7.28 -10.35 -3.92
N GLU A 228 6.85 -11.39 -4.60
CA GLU A 228 7.05 -11.57 -6.03
C GLU A 228 5.87 -10.95 -6.79
N GLY A 229 6.17 -10.12 -7.80
CA GLY A 229 5.17 -9.56 -8.68
C GLY A 229 4.61 -10.59 -9.66
N LEU A 230 3.43 -10.33 -10.20
CA LEU A 230 2.75 -11.21 -11.15
C LEU A 230 3.48 -11.34 -12.50
N GLY A 231 4.28 -10.33 -12.87
CA GLY A 231 4.99 -10.34 -14.15
C GLY A 231 4.12 -9.95 -15.36
N ASP A 232 2.95 -9.35 -15.13
CA ASP A 232 2.02 -8.94 -16.20
C ASP A 232 2.55 -7.75 -17.01
N PHE A 233 2.54 -6.54 -16.42
CA PHE A 233 3.09 -5.34 -17.05
C PHE A 233 4.52 -5.05 -16.56
N LEU A 234 4.75 -5.25 -15.26
CA LEU A 234 6.05 -5.07 -14.63
C LEU A 234 6.71 -6.43 -14.39
N PRO A 235 8.05 -6.51 -14.41
CA PRO A 235 8.76 -7.76 -14.11
C PRO A 235 8.51 -8.25 -12.68
N ASN A 236 8.65 -9.55 -12.44
CA ASN A 236 8.42 -10.21 -11.16
C ASN A 236 9.20 -9.58 -9.97
N TYR A 237 10.36 -8.97 -10.23
CA TYR A 237 11.09 -8.26 -9.18
C TYR A 237 10.39 -6.98 -8.68
N ALA A 238 9.39 -6.48 -9.41
CA ALA A 238 8.62 -5.29 -9.06
C ALA A 238 7.45 -5.58 -8.09
N GLY A 239 7.58 -6.56 -7.21
CA GLY A 239 6.56 -6.92 -6.22
C GLY A 239 6.12 -5.77 -5.32
N ASN A 240 7.00 -4.79 -5.09
CA ASN A 240 6.64 -3.55 -4.39
C ASN A 240 5.57 -2.72 -5.10
N LEU A 241 5.58 -2.69 -6.42
CA LEU A 241 4.56 -1.97 -7.20
C LEU A 241 3.27 -2.80 -7.27
N ASP A 242 3.38 -4.10 -7.48
CA ASP A 242 2.22 -4.99 -7.55
C ASP A 242 1.43 -5.05 -6.24
N ILE A 243 2.10 -5.18 -5.08
CA ILE A 243 1.39 -5.18 -3.80
C ILE A 243 0.66 -3.86 -3.55
N MET A 244 1.25 -2.74 -3.97
CA MET A 244 0.65 -1.42 -3.79
C MET A 244 -0.61 -1.26 -4.65
N THR A 245 -0.54 -1.63 -5.92
CA THR A 245 -1.68 -1.55 -6.85
C THR A 245 -2.77 -2.56 -6.48
N ALA A 246 -2.41 -3.77 -6.09
CA ALA A 246 -3.36 -4.80 -5.68
C ALA A 246 -4.12 -4.40 -4.39
N ALA A 247 -3.42 -3.82 -3.41
CA ALA A 247 -4.05 -3.30 -2.20
C ALA A 247 -5.00 -2.12 -2.52
N GLY A 248 -4.59 -1.21 -3.41
CA GLY A 248 -5.42 -0.10 -3.88
C GLY A 248 -6.67 -0.60 -4.62
N LEU A 249 -6.53 -1.61 -5.47
CA LEU A 249 -7.66 -2.23 -6.17
C LEU A 249 -8.63 -2.87 -5.16
N ARG A 250 -8.13 -3.66 -4.22
CA ARG A 250 -8.96 -4.31 -3.19
C ARG A 250 -9.75 -3.29 -2.36
N THR A 251 -9.13 -2.16 -2.04
CA THR A 251 -9.79 -1.05 -1.32
C THR A 251 -10.87 -0.39 -2.18
N ALA A 252 -10.56 -0.13 -3.44
CA ALA A 252 -11.51 0.48 -4.37
C ALA A 252 -12.73 -0.41 -4.67
N GLU A 253 -12.55 -1.73 -4.73
CA GLU A 253 -13.67 -2.69 -4.87
C GLU A 253 -14.68 -2.54 -3.73
N LEU A 254 -14.20 -2.46 -2.48
CA LEU A 254 -15.08 -2.25 -1.33
C LEU A 254 -15.81 -0.91 -1.41
N ILE A 255 -15.09 0.17 -1.76
CA ILE A 255 -15.68 1.50 -1.92
C ILE A 255 -16.77 1.47 -3.03
N ALA A 256 -16.51 0.77 -4.15
CA ALA A 256 -17.47 0.64 -5.23
C ALA A 256 -18.73 -0.13 -4.80
N GLU A 257 -18.57 -1.20 -4.04
CA GLU A 257 -19.71 -1.95 -3.47
C GLU A 257 -20.56 -1.06 -2.54
N GLU A 258 -19.95 -0.20 -1.76
CA GLU A 258 -20.66 0.75 -0.88
C GLU A 258 -21.45 1.80 -1.68
N ILE A 259 -20.80 2.39 -2.69
CA ILE A 259 -21.46 3.36 -3.58
C ILE A 259 -22.69 2.71 -4.23
N GLN A 260 -22.55 1.50 -4.74
CA GLN A 260 -23.66 0.77 -5.37
C GLN A 260 -24.80 0.47 -4.38
N ARG A 261 -24.48 0.09 -3.15
CA ARG A 261 -25.50 -0.14 -2.11
C ARG A 261 -26.23 1.16 -1.74
N ALA A 262 -25.51 2.27 -1.65
CA ALA A 262 -26.12 3.57 -1.35
C ALA A 262 -26.99 4.09 -2.50
N GLU A 263 -26.64 3.82 -3.75
CA GLU A 263 -27.44 4.20 -4.92
C GLU A 263 -28.70 3.31 -5.11
N ALA A 264 -28.69 2.12 -4.52
CA ALA A 264 -29.83 1.16 -4.59
C ALA A 264 -30.83 1.31 -3.44
N ALA A 265 -30.51 2.10 -2.40
CA ALA A 265 -31.35 2.31 -1.21
C ALA A 265 -32.20 3.55 -1.34
#